data_23122f00011d0abd7b2074026c94aed5
#
_entry.id   23122f00011d0abd7b2074026c94aed5
#
_cell.length_a   1.000
_cell.length_b   1.000
_cell.length_c   1.000
_cell.angle_alpha   90.00
_cell.angle_beta   90.00
_cell.angle_gamma   90.00
#
_symmetry.space_group_name_H-M   'P 1'
#
loop_
_entity.id
_entity.type
_entity.pdbx_description
1 polymer ?
#
loop_
_entity_poly.entity_id
_entity_poly.type
_entity_poly.pdbx_seq_one_letter_code
_entity_poly.pdbx_strand_id
1 'polypeptide(L)'
;QLLIVFASLLIIVCIVTVILMCRHKAHQNNQSLLFDFNTKRLLWNFFLPLVVGGILCISLIWQSHYGLTSSIMLIFYGVALISASNYTFSNTRYLGYAEIALGLADSFVENYALLFWVVGFGLFHIVYGIFFHLKYEKKNK
;
A
#
# COMPACT_ATOMS: atom_id res chain seq x y z
N GLN A 1 14.49 -7.17 -18.48
CA GLN A 1 13.18 -7.46 -19.12
C GLN A 1 12.39 -8.49 -18.32
N LEU A 2 13.00 -9.61 -17.89
CA LEU A 2 12.32 -10.68 -17.13
C LEU A 2 11.74 -10.16 -15.80
N LEU A 3 12.47 -9.30 -15.07
CA LEU A 3 12.02 -8.69 -13.81
C LEU A 3 10.80 -7.78 -14.00
N ILE A 4 10.74 -7.04 -15.09
CA ILE A 4 9.60 -6.15 -15.39
C ILE A 4 8.36 -6.97 -15.69
N VAL A 5 8.50 -8.05 -16.47
CA VAL A 5 7.40 -8.97 -16.75
C VAL A 5 6.89 -9.65 -15.48
N PHE A 6 7.80 -10.10 -14.62
CA PHE A 6 7.44 -10.73 -13.35
C PHE A 6 6.74 -9.74 -12.39
N ALA A 7 7.25 -8.52 -12.29
CA ALA A 7 6.64 -7.46 -11.47
C ALA A 7 5.25 -7.08 -11.99
N SER A 8 5.07 -6.93 -13.30
CA SER A 8 3.76 -6.62 -13.89
C SER A 8 2.75 -7.75 -13.69
N LEU A 9 3.19 -9.01 -13.79
CA LEU A 9 2.35 -10.18 -13.53
C LEU A 9 1.90 -10.23 -12.08
N LEU A 10 2.79 -9.95 -11.12
CA LEU A 10 2.44 -9.87 -9.70
C LEU A 10 1.41 -8.77 -9.42
N ILE A 11 1.58 -7.60 -10.02
CA ILE A 11 0.63 -6.48 -9.87
C ILE A 11 -0.75 -6.89 -10.40
N ILE A 12 -0.82 -7.53 -11.56
CA ILE A 12 -2.08 -8.00 -12.15
C ILE A 12 -2.74 -9.03 -11.23
N VAL A 13 -1.99 -10.01 -10.72
CA VAL A 13 -2.50 -11.02 -9.79
C VAL A 13 -3.04 -10.37 -8.51
N CYS A 14 -2.33 -9.40 -7.93
CA CYS A 14 -2.78 -8.66 -6.76
C CYS A 14 -4.09 -7.89 -7.02
N ILE A 15 -4.18 -7.20 -8.15
CA ILE A 15 -5.40 -6.45 -8.53
C ILE A 15 -6.59 -7.40 -8.71
N VAL A 16 -6.40 -8.50 -9.44
CA VAL A 16 -7.45 -9.52 -9.65
C VAL A 16 -7.90 -10.11 -8.32
N THR A 17 -6.96 -10.46 -7.43
CA THR A 17 -7.27 -11.03 -6.11
C THR A 17 -8.10 -10.04 -5.27
N VAL A 18 -7.72 -8.77 -5.23
CA VAL A 18 -8.45 -7.72 -4.50
C VAL A 18 -9.86 -7.55 -5.06
N ILE A 19 -10.00 -7.50 -6.39
CA ILE A 19 -11.33 -7.38 -7.04
C ILE A 19 -12.21 -8.59 -6.70
N LEU A 20 -11.66 -9.81 -6.77
CA LEU A 20 -12.42 -11.04 -6.46
C LEU A 20 -12.85 -11.06 -4.99
N MET A 21 -11.98 -10.69 -4.06
CA MET A 21 -12.31 -10.60 -2.63
C MET A 21 -13.39 -9.55 -2.36
N CYS A 22 -13.28 -8.37 -2.97
CA CYS A 22 -14.30 -7.33 -2.84
C CYS A 22 -15.66 -7.76 -3.39
N ARG A 23 -15.68 -8.42 -4.55
CA ARG A 23 -16.91 -8.95 -5.15
C ARG A 23 -17.53 -10.04 -4.30
N HIS A 24 -16.74 -10.96 -3.77
CA HIS A 24 -17.21 -12.03 -2.90
C HIS A 24 -17.84 -11.48 -1.62
N LYS A 25 -17.18 -10.52 -0.97
CA LYS A 25 -17.69 -9.86 0.24
C LYS A 25 -18.96 -9.05 -0.02
N ALA A 26 -19.02 -8.34 -1.14
CA ALA A 26 -20.22 -7.58 -1.54
C ALA A 26 -21.40 -8.50 -1.81
N HIS A 27 -21.17 -9.65 -2.44
CA HIS A 27 -22.22 -10.65 -2.69
C HIS A 27 -22.77 -11.27 -1.38
N GLN A 28 -21.89 -11.55 -0.40
CA GLN A 28 -22.30 -12.08 0.91
C GLN A 28 -23.18 -11.10 1.70
N ASN A 29 -22.95 -9.80 1.54
CA ASN A 29 -23.66 -8.76 2.28
C ASN A 29 -24.88 -8.18 1.54
N ASN A 30 -25.28 -8.76 0.41
CA ASN A 30 -26.33 -8.24 -0.48
C ASN A 30 -26.16 -6.74 -0.84
N GLN A 31 -24.94 -6.25 -0.79
CA GLN A 31 -24.59 -4.89 -1.18
C GLN A 31 -24.23 -4.90 -2.67
N SER A 32 -24.90 -4.06 -3.43
CA SER A 32 -24.47 -3.78 -4.79
C SER A 32 -23.06 -3.18 -4.75
N LEU A 33 -22.18 -3.59 -5.68
CA LEU A 33 -20.91 -2.91 -5.95
C LEU A 33 -21.17 -1.51 -6.55
N LEU A 34 -22.05 -0.74 -5.94
CA LEU A 34 -22.19 0.66 -6.26
C LEU A 34 -20.94 1.33 -5.71
N PHE A 35 -20.17 1.91 -6.62
CA PHE A 35 -19.11 2.86 -6.27
C PHE A 35 -19.79 4.05 -5.56
N ASP A 36 -20.01 3.89 -4.27
CA ASP A 36 -20.49 4.96 -3.43
C ASP A 36 -19.50 6.13 -3.47
N PHE A 37 -20.00 7.32 -3.24
CA PHE A 37 -19.21 8.56 -3.24
C PHE A 37 -17.96 8.44 -2.32
N ASN A 38 -18.10 7.78 -1.17
CA ASN A 38 -17.01 7.51 -0.25
C ASN A 38 -15.95 6.57 -0.85
N THR A 39 -16.35 5.54 -1.58
CA THR A 39 -15.44 4.60 -2.24
C THR A 39 -14.62 5.30 -3.32
N LYS A 40 -15.23 6.18 -4.10
CA LYS A 40 -14.51 6.97 -5.11
C LYS A 40 -13.48 7.90 -4.47
N ARG A 41 -13.84 8.56 -3.36
CA ARG A 41 -12.91 9.40 -2.61
C ARG A 41 -11.77 8.59 -2.00
N LEU A 42 -12.06 7.42 -1.44
CA LEU A 42 -11.05 6.50 -0.93
C LEU A 42 -10.03 6.14 -2.02
N LEU A 43 -10.51 5.68 -3.16
CA LEU A 43 -9.66 5.29 -4.28
C LEU A 43 -8.82 6.48 -4.78
N TRP A 44 -9.43 7.65 -4.97
CA TRP A 44 -8.71 8.83 -5.43
C TRP A 44 -7.59 9.25 -4.45
N ASN A 45 -7.92 9.33 -3.16
CA ASN A 45 -6.95 9.73 -2.13
C ASN A 45 -5.84 8.69 -1.91
N PHE A 46 -6.11 7.42 -2.21
CA PHE A 46 -5.11 6.36 -2.13
C PHE A 46 -4.21 6.32 -3.36
N PHE A 47 -4.79 6.34 -4.55
CA PHE A 47 -4.03 6.20 -5.78
C PHE A 47 -3.26 7.47 -6.19
N LEU A 48 -3.75 8.66 -5.85
CA LEU A 48 -3.09 9.90 -6.22
C LEU A 48 -1.63 9.97 -5.70
N PRO A 49 -1.35 9.77 -4.40
CA PRO A 49 0.03 9.75 -3.91
C PRO A 49 0.86 8.63 -4.54
N LEU A 50 0.27 7.47 -4.80
CA LEU A 50 0.98 6.35 -5.41
C LEU A 50 1.39 6.65 -6.85
N VAL A 51 0.54 7.29 -7.63
CA VAL A 51 0.85 7.70 -9.01
C VAL A 51 1.97 8.75 -9.01
N VAL A 52 1.86 9.75 -8.15
CA VAL A 52 2.90 10.80 -8.02
C VAL A 52 4.24 10.17 -7.61
N GLY A 53 4.23 9.31 -6.59
CA GLY A 53 5.42 8.59 -6.13
C GLY A 53 6.00 7.67 -7.20
N GLY A 54 5.14 6.98 -7.95
CA GLY A 54 5.55 6.11 -9.06
C GLY A 54 6.24 6.88 -10.19
N ILE A 55 5.69 8.03 -10.58
CA ILE A 55 6.31 8.91 -11.60
C ILE A 55 7.67 9.40 -11.11
N LEU A 56 7.77 9.80 -9.85
CA LEU A 56 9.02 10.24 -9.24
C LEU A 56 10.06 9.10 -9.20
N CYS A 57 9.65 7.89 -8.87
CA CYS A 57 10.51 6.70 -8.92
C CYS A 57 11.04 6.43 -10.32
N ILE A 58 10.20 6.52 -11.34
CA ILE A 58 10.62 6.37 -12.75
C ILE A 58 11.65 7.43 -13.11
N SER A 59 11.44 8.69 -12.71
CA SER A 59 12.40 9.78 -12.93
C SER A 59 13.77 9.51 -12.28
N LEU A 60 13.77 9.00 -11.05
CA LEU A 60 15.00 8.66 -10.33
C LEU A 60 15.75 7.49 -10.96
N ILE A 61 15.01 6.47 -11.41
CA ILE A 61 15.60 5.33 -12.15
C ILE A 61 16.24 5.81 -13.44
N TRP A 62 15.56 6.72 -14.16
CA TRP A 62 16.11 7.32 -15.37
C TRP A 62 17.42 8.08 -15.13
N GLN A 63 17.52 8.75 -13.98
CA GLN A 63 18.71 9.49 -13.55
C GLN A 63 19.75 8.60 -12.84
N SER A 64 19.54 7.29 -12.78
CA SER A 64 20.42 6.30 -12.11
C SER A 64 20.54 6.47 -10.60
N HIS A 65 19.58 7.13 -9.96
CA HIS A 65 19.50 7.29 -8.51
C HIS A 65 18.68 6.18 -7.84
N TYR A 66 19.12 4.95 -7.99
CA TYR A 66 18.38 3.76 -7.52
C TYR A 66 18.22 3.69 -6.00
N GLY A 67 19.17 4.22 -5.24
CA GLY A 67 19.18 4.14 -3.78
C GLY A 67 17.99 4.83 -3.09
N LEU A 68 17.48 5.90 -3.68
CA LEU A 68 16.34 6.66 -3.14
C LEU A 68 14.97 6.11 -3.54
N THR A 69 14.92 5.19 -4.49
CA THR A 69 13.64 4.66 -5.03
C THR A 69 12.84 3.94 -3.94
N SER A 70 13.50 3.12 -3.12
CA SER A 70 12.89 2.42 -2.00
C SER A 70 12.28 3.38 -0.97
N SER A 71 13.05 4.37 -0.55
CA SER A 71 12.63 5.40 0.42
C SER A 71 11.39 6.15 -0.06
N ILE A 72 11.39 6.57 -1.32
CA ILE A 72 10.28 7.30 -1.92
C ILE A 72 9.03 6.42 -2.01
N MET A 73 9.15 5.17 -2.41
CA MET A 73 8.03 4.24 -2.45
C MET A 73 7.40 4.05 -1.07
N LEU A 74 8.21 3.86 -0.03
CA LEU A 74 7.74 3.72 1.35
C LEU A 74 7.04 4.99 1.85
N ILE A 75 7.60 6.17 1.61
CA ILE A 75 7.04 7.45 2.04
C ILE A 75 5.69 7.71 1.33
N PHE A 76 5.64 7.61 0.01
CA PHE A 76 4.40 7.85 -0.73
C PHE A 76 3.31 6.82 -0.44
N TYR A 77 3.69 5.57 -0.22
CA TYR A 77 2.76 4.54 0.23
C TYR A 77 2.20 4.86 1.63
N GLY A 78 3.03 5.29 2.56
CA GLY A 78 2.60 5.75 3.87
C GLY A 78 1.64 6.95 3.79
N VAL A 79 1.93 7.93 2.94
CA VAL A 79 1.03 9.07 2.67
C VAL A 79 -0.31 8.59 2.09
N ALA A 80 -0.28 7.64 1.16
CA ALA A 80 -1.49 7.05 0.59
C ALA A 80 -2.35 6.36 1.66
N LEU A 81 -1.73 5.61 2.57
CA LEU A 81 -2.44 4.96 3.69
C LEU A 81 -3.06 5.96 4.66
N ILE A 82 -2.35 7.04 5.01
CA ILE A 82 -2.87 8.10 5.87
C ILE A 82 -4.07 8.79 5.21
N SER A 83 -3.95 9.13 3.93
CA SER A 83 -5.03 9.77 3.17
C SER A 83 -6.25 8.85 3.07
N ALA A 84 -6.05 7.57 2.81
CA ALA A 84 -7.11 6.57 2.73
C ALA A 84 -7.77 6.31 4.10
N SER A 85 -7.05 6.47 5.20
CA SER A 85 -7.56 6.20 6.55
C SER A 85 -8.75 7.07 6.96
N ASN A 86 -8.94 8.21 6.28
CA ASN A 86 -10.10 9.08 6.51
C ASN A 86 -11.41 8.47 5.97
N TYR A 87 -11.32 7.51 5.05
CA TYR A 87 -12.45 6.87 4.38
C TYR A 87 -12.56 5.37 4.65
N THR A 88 -11.66 4.83 5.46
CA THR A 88 -11.60 3.43 5.87
C THR A 88 -11.31 3.33 7.37
N PHE A 89 -10.69 2.26 7.83
CA PHE A 89 -10.36 2.08 9.24
C PHE A 89 -9.28 3.07 9.71
N SER A 90 -9.57 3.82 10.77
CA SER A 90 -8.65 4.82 11.34
C SER A 90 -7.29 4.25 11.75
N ASN A 91 -7.23 2.96 12.07
CA ASN A 91 -5.98 2.28 12.43
C ASN A 91 -4.99 2.17 11.27
N THR A 92 -5.44 2.21 10.02
CA THR A 92 -4.58 2.25 8.82
C THR A 92 -3.64 3.45 8.83
N ARG A 93 -4.01 4.53 9.51
CA ARG A 93 -3.17 5.72 9.69
C ARG A 93 -1.87 5.41 10.42
N TYR A 94 -1.92 4.55 11.44
CA TYR A 94 -0.71 4.15 12.18
C TYR A 94 0.27 3.36 11.33
N LEU A 95 -0.24 2.48 10.47
CA LEU A 95 0.59 1.80 9.47
C LEU A 95 1.25 2.79 8.52
N GLY A 96 0.50 3.80 8.05
CA GLY A 96 1.03 4.86 7.19
C GLY A 96 2.16 5.65 7.85
N TYR A 97 2.03 6.02 9.12
CA TYR A 97 3.10 6.69 9.87
C TYR A 97 4.34 5.82 10.03
N ALA A 98 4.17 4.52 10.30
CA ALA A 98 5.27 3.59 10.40
C ALA A 98 6.02 3.45 9.05
N GLU A 99 5.30 3.37 7.94
CA GLU A 99 5.88 3.32 6.60
C GLU A 99 6.67 4.59 6.26
N ILE A 100 6.14 5.77 6.60
CA ILE A 100 6.85 7.05 6.39
C ILE A 100 8.13 7.10 7.23
N ALA A 101 8.06 6.74 8.51
CA ALA A 101 9.23 6.71 9.38
C ALA A 101 10.31 5.76 8.86
N LEU A 102 9.89 4.57 8.38
CA LEU A 102 10.79 3.59 7.79
C LEU A 102 11.42 4.11 6.49
N GLY A 103 10.65 4.74 5.62
CA GLY A 103 11.14 5.35 4.37
C GLY A 103 12.11 6.48 4.62
N LEU A 104 11.88 7.32 5.63
CA LEU A 104 12.82 8.36 6.03
C LEU A 104 14.13 7.75 6.59
N ALA A 105 14.05 6.70 7.40
CA ALA A 105 15.24 6.00 7.88
C ALA A 105 16.04 5.38 6.73
N ASP A 106 15.36 4.77 5.76
CA ASP A 106 15.97 4.19 4.56
C ASP A 106 16.74 5.25 3.74
N SER A 107 16.24 6.49 3.69
CA SER A 107 16.91 7.57 2.95
C SER A 107 18.27 7.98 3.51
N PHE A 108 18.55 7.68 4.79
CA PHE A 108 19.83 7.95 5.44
C PHE A 108 20.82 6.77 5.41
N VAL A 109 20.33 5.57 5.10
CA VAL A 109 21.13 4.34 5.14
C VAL A 109 21.22 3.74 3.75
N GLU A 110 22.27 4.07 3.04
CA GLU A 110 22.55 3.49 1.73
C GLU A 110 22.84 1.97 1.82
N ASN A 111 22.57 1.23 0.75
CA ASN A 111 22.83 -0.21 0.58
C ASN A 111 21.87 -1.19 1.28
N TYR A 112 20.92 -0.74 2.08
CA TYR A 112 19.93 -1.60 2.74
C TYR A 112 18.49 -1.41 2.23
N ALA A 113 18.32 -0.78 1.07
CA ALA A 113 17.02 -0.46 0.47
C ALA A 113 16.08 -1.68 0.39
N LEU A 114 16.60 -2.84 -0.01
CA LEU A 114 15.80 -4.07 -0.09
C LEU A 114 15.32 -4.54 1.28
N LEU A 115 16.15 -4.42 2.31
CA LEU A 115 15.80 -4.80 3.68
C LEU A 115 14.69 -3.90 4.23
N PHE A 116 14.81 -2.59 4.05
CA PHE A 116 13.77 -1.64 4.46
C PHE A 116 12.46 -1.88 3.71
N TRP A 117 12.54 -2.18 2.43
CA TRP A 117 11.37 -2.51 1.62
C TRP A 117 10.66 -3.79 2.09
N VAL A 118 11.43 -4.84 2.40
CA VAL A 118 10.88 -6.11 2.95
C VAL A 118 10.26 -5.89 4.33
N VAL A 119 10.87 -5.08 5.19
CA VAL A 119 10.32 -4.76 6.52
C VAL A 119 9.01 -3.96 6.37
N GLY A 120 8.97 -2.94 5.53
CA GLY A 120 7.78 -2.12 5.31
C GLY A 120 6.63 -2.93 4.70
N PHE A 121 6.83 -3.44 3.50
CA PHE A 121 5.76 -4.16 2.78
C PHE A 121 5.53 -5.59 3.29
N GLY A 122 6.48 -6.21 3.96
CA GLY A 122 6.34 -7.54 4.54
C GLY A 122 5.91 -7.50 6.01
N LEU A 123 6.87 -7.20 6.89
CA LEU A 123 6.66 -7.31 8.34
C LEU A 123 5.54 -6.42 8.85
N PHE A 124 5.51 -5.15 8.47
CA PHE A 124 4.49 -4.20 8.93
C PHE A 124 3.09 -4.60 8.50
N HIS A 125 2.93 -5.13 7.28
CA HIS A 125 1.64 -5.59 6.79
C HIS A 125 1.17 -6.85 7.48
N ILE A 126 2.08 -7.79 7.80
CA ILE A 126 1.74 -8.99 8.57
C ILE A 126 1.30 -8.61 9.99
N VAL A 127 2.05 -7.75 10.67
CA VAL A 127 1.71 -7.25 12.02
C VAL A 127 0.38 -6.52 12.01
N TYR A 128 0.15 -5.67 11.02
CA TYR A 128 -1.11 -4.96 10.86
C TYR A 128 -2.28 -5.91 10.60
N GLY A 129 -2.10 -6.92 9.75
CA GLY A 129 -3.12 -7.92 9.45
C GLY A 129 -3.51 -8.73 10.68
N ILE A 130 -2.53 -9.16 11.49
CA ILE A 130 -2.78 -9.86 12.77
C ILE A 130 -3.52 -8.95 13.74
N PHE A 131 -3.08 -7.71 13.90
CA PHE A 131 -3.72 -6.73 14.77
C PHE A 131 -5.18 -6.45 14.36
N PHE A 132 -5.42 -6.28 13.06
CA PHE A 132 -6.74 -6.07 12.50
C PHE A 132 -7.66 -7.27 12.76
N HIS A 133 -7.18 -8.48 12.53
CA HIS A 133 -7.92 -9.71 12.81
C HIS A 133 -8.31 -9.83 14.29
N LEU A 134 -7.35 -9.60 15.18
CA LEU A 134 -7.60 -9.66 16.62
C LEU A 134 -8.59 -8.59 17.11
N LYS A 135 -8.54 -7.40 16.54
CA LYS A 135 -9.37 -6.28 16.98
C LYS A 135 -10.79 -6.34 16.45
N TYR A 136 -10.97 -6.69 15.19
CA TYR A 136 -12.24 -6.55 14.49
C TYR A 136 -12.97 -7.88 14.24
N GLU A 137 -12.27 -8.96 13.95
CA GLU A 137 -12.90 -10.22 13.63
C GLU A 137 -13.18 -11.09 14.87
N LYS A 138 -12.29 -11.10 15.84
CA LYS A 138 -12.47 -11.87 17.08
C LYS A 138 -13.58 -11.31 17.99
N LYS A 139 -13.94 -10.04 17.83
CA LYS A 139 -14.98 -9.38 18.63
C LYS A 139 -16.39 -9.69 18.13
N ASN A 140 -16.53 -10.28 16.94
CA ASN A 140 -17.81 -10.63 16.32
C ASN A 140 -18.15 -12.13 16.42
N LYS A 141 -17.40 -12.91 17.19
CA LYS A 141 -17.73 -14.28 17.61
C LYS A 141 -18.06 -14.32 19.09
#